data_f5eb62300dd0c305e0cdc5cfe62fff4d
#
_entry.id   f5eb62300dd0c305e0cdc5cfe62fff4d
#
_cell.length_a   1.000
_cell.length_b   1.000
_cell.length_c   1.000
_cell.angle_alpha   90.00
_cell.angle_beta   90.00
_cell.angle_gamma   90.00
#
_symmetry.space_group_name_H-M   'P 1'
#
loop_
_entity.id
_entity.type
_entity.pdbx_description
1 polymer ?
#
loop_
_entity_poly.entity_id
_entity_poly.type
_entity_poly.pdbx_seq_one_letter_code
_entity_poly.pdbx_strand_id
1 'polypeptide(L)' 'MSQGVEDLQMLRLIRAFQKITDQDSRRMVVMFVEEQLDKQVARTRQKLGRTEH' A
#
# COMPACT_ATOMS: atom_id res chain seq x y z
N MET A 1 18.93 -9.20 3.94
CA MET A 1 17.48 -9.19 3.87
C MET A 1 16.97 -7.77 3.91
N SER A 2 16.02 -7.51 3.08
CA SER A 2 15.43 -6.18 3.02
C SER A 2 14.37 -5.96 4.07
N GLN A 3 14.18 -6.93 4.93
CA GLN A 3 13.08 -6.88 5.89
C GLN A 3 13.19 -5.71 6.86
N GLY A 4 14.41 -5.30 7.16
CA GLY A 4 14.59 -4.20 8.09
C GLY A 4 13.98 -2.90 7.58
N VAL A 5 14.21 -2.60 6.30
CA VAL A 5 13.69 -1.39 5.70
C VAL A 5 12.17 -1.47 5.56
N GLU A 6 11.68 -2.60 5.10
CA GLU A 6 10.25 -2.78 4.92
C GLU A 6 9.51 -2.72 6.24
N ASP A 7 10.09 -3.33 7.27
CA ASP A 7 9.47 -3.29 8.59
C ASP A 7 9.42 -1.88 9.15
N LEU A 8 10.46 -1.09 8.89
CA LEU A 8 10.47 0.29 9.35
C LEU A 8 9.40 1.11 8.66
N GLN A 9 9.22 0.90 7.37
CA GLN A 9 8.19 1.63 6.62
C GLN A 9 6.81 1.27 7.15
N MET A 10 6.56 -0.01 7.37
CA MET A 10 5.28 -0.44 7.90
C MET A 10 5.04 0.12 9.29
N LEU A 11 6.07 0.10 10.13
CA LEU A 11 5.94 0.61 11.48
C LEU A 11 5.64 2.10 11.48
N ARG A 12 6.29 2.85 10.60
CA ARG A 12 6.02 4.27 10.49
C ARG A 12 4.58 4.53 10.06
N LEU A 13 4.09 3.73 9.12
CA LEU A 13 2.72 3.86 8.67
C LEU A 13 1.74 3.56 9.80
N ILE A 14 1.98 2.49 10.53
CA ILE A 14 1.11 2.11 11.63
C ILE A 14 1.09 3.19 12.69
N ARG A 15 2.25 3.70 13.06
CA ARG A 15 2.32 4.73 14.09
C ARG A 15 1.60 5.99 13.67
N ALA A 16 1.79 6.40 12.43
CA ALA A 16 1.11 7.59 11.93
C ALA A 16 -0.39 7.36 11.91
N PHE A 17 -0.80 6.19 11.46
CA PHE A 17 -2.21 5.87 11.37
C PHE A 17 -2.87 5.89 12.76
N GLN A 18 -2.15 5.37 13.75
CA GLN A 18 -2.69 5.34 15.12
C GLN A 18 -2.90 6.73 15.69
N LYS A 19 -2.13 7.70 15.23
CA LYS A 19 -2.25 9.07 15.70
C LYS A 19 -3.38 9.83 15.02
N ILE A 20 -3.87 9.32 13.91
CA ILE A 20 -4.99 9.94 13.22
C ILE A 20 -6.27 9.51 13.93
N THR A 21 -6.95 10.47 14.52
CA THR A 21 -8.18 10.18 15.25
C THR A 21 -9.44 10.43 14.43
N ASP A 22 -9.33 11.20 13.36
CA ASP A 22 -10.47 11.53 12.52
C ASP A 22 -10.81 10.35 11.62
N GLN A 23 -12.05 9.93 11.66
CA GLN A 23 -12.49 8.76 10.89
C GLN A 23 -12.36 8.96 9.39
N ASP A 24 -12.70 10.15 8.91
CA ASP A 24 -12.62 10.43 7.48
C ASP A 24 -11.17 10.38 7.01
N SER A 25 -10.28 10.97 7.80
CA SER A 25 -8.86 10.93 7.45
C SER A 25 -8.33 9.52 7.44
N ARG A 26 -8.73 8.72 8.42
CA ARG A 26 -8.29 7.33 8.48
C ARG A 26 -8.77 6.55 7.26
N ARG A 27 -10.02 6.79 6.87
CA ARG A 27 -10.56 6.14 5.68
C ARG A 27 -9.78 6.52 4.43
N MET A 28 -9.43 7.80 4.32
CA MET A 28 -8.69 8.26 3.16
C MET A 28 -7.30 7.63 3.09
N VAL A 29 -6.66 7.46 4.23
CA VAL A 29 -5.35 6.81 4.25
C VAL A 29 -5.47 5.36 3.78
N VAL A 30 -6.47 4.66 4.28
CA VAL A 30 -6.69 3.27 3.88
C VAL A 30 -6.95 3.19 2.39
N MET A 31 -7.82 4.06 1.89
CA MET A 31 -8.15 4.07 0.47
C MET A 31 -6.92 4.37 -0.38
N PHE A 32 -6.09 5.29 0.08
CA PHE A 32 -4.87 5.63 -0.65
C PHE A 32 -3.95 4.41 -0.75
N VAL A 33 -3.76 3.73 0.36
CA VAL A 33 -2.89 2.55 0.37
C VAL A 33 -3.46 1.45 -0.52
N GLU A 34 -4.77 1.24 -0.43
CA GLU A 34 -5.42 0.23 -1.25
C GLU A 34 -5.32 0.57 -2.73
N GLU A 35 -5.40 1.85 -3.05
CA GLU A 35 -5.26 2.28 -4.44
C GLU A 35 -3.86 1.99 -4.96
N GLN A 36 -2.85 2.21 -4.12
CA GLN A 36 -1.48 1.89 -4.52
C GLN A 36 -1.31 0.41 -4.76
N LEU A 37 -1.93 -0.40 -3.92
CA LEU A 37 -1.88 -1.84 -4.11
C LEU A 37 -2.57 -2.24 -5.41
N ASP A 38 -3.72 -1.65 -5.70
CA ASP A 38 -4.44 -1.94 -6.93
C ASP A 38 -3.60 -1.61 -8.15
N LYS A 39 -2.89 -0.49 -8.11
CA LYS A 39 -2.03 -0.10 -9.22
C LYS A 39 -0.90 -1.10 -9.40
N GLN A 40 -0.35 -1.58 -8.31
CA GLN A 40 0.73 -2.54 -8.39
C GLN A 40 0.23 -3.86 -8.97
N VAL A 41 -0.93 -4.30 -8.52
CA VAL A 41 -1.52 -5.54 -9.03
C VAL A 41 -1.82 -5.41 -10.51
N ALA A 42 -2.37 -4.28 -10.92
CA ALA A 42 -2.69 -4.05 -12.32
C ALA A 42 -1.44 -4.09 -13.19
N ARG A 43 -0.36 -3.49 -12.71
CA ARG A 43 0.90 -3.50 -13.45
C ARG A 43 1.44 -4.91 -13.60
N THR A 44 1.40 -5.68 -12.52
CA THR A 44 1.86 -7.05 -12.55
C THR A 44 1.01 -7.88 -13.49
N ARG A 45 -0.30 -7.66 -13.42
CA ARG A 45 -1.23 -8.39 -14.27
C ARG A 45 -1.02 -8.06 -15.74
N GLN A 46 -0.71 -6.82 -16.04
CA GLN A 46 -0.44 -6.42 -17.42
C GLN A 46 0.78 -7.12 -17.97
N LYS A 47 1.82 -7.23 -17.15
CA LYS A 47 3.02 -7.91 -17.60
C LYS A 47 2.74 -9.37 -17.89
N LEU A 48 1.95 -10.00 -17.04
CA LEU A 48 1.60 -11.39 -17.26
C LEU A 48 0.68 -11.56 -18.45
N GLY A 49 -0.25 -10.64 -18.60
CA GLY A 49 -1.20 -10.71 -19.69
C GLY A 49 -0.56 -10.60 -21.04
N ARG A 50 0.50 -9.80 -21.15
CA ARG A 50 1.14 -9.60 -22.43
C ARG A 50 1.79 -10.87 -22.95
N THR A 51 2.24 -11.72 -22.05
CA THR A 51 2.87 -12.96 -22.48
C THR A 51 1.87 -13.94 -23.03
N GLU A 52 0.62 -13.74 -22.74
CA GLU A 52 -0.41 -14.64 -23.21
C GLU A 52 -0.90 -14.26 -24.61
N HIS A 53 -0.59 -13.08 -25.02
CA HIS A 53 -1.03 -12.63 -26.33
C HIS A 53 0.11 -12.63 -27.29
#